data_2011068cf03e669fc1fe6c05b82eec48
#
_entry.id   2011068cf03e669fc1fe6c05b82eec48
#
_cell.length_a   1.000
_cell.length_b   1.000
_cell.length_c   1.000
_cell.angle_alpha   90.00
_cell.angle_beta   90.00
_cell.angle_gamma   90.00
#
_symmetry.space_group_name_H-M   'P 1'
#
loop_
_entity.id
_entity.type
_entity.pdbx_description
1 polymer ?
#
loop_
_entity_poly.entity_id
_entity_poly.type
_entity_poly.pdbx_seq_one_letter_code
_entity_poly.pdbx_strand_id
1 'polypeptide(L)'
;MFNEGEIYRRRELHNEYGGQQQGGISTPSKFPFIMIFTGESGSEYGYKDGWQDNGVFYYTGEGQEGPMQFIRGNKAIRDHIENGKDIYLFEYVRQAYVQYLTQVVCIGYHKRTTHDHTGSMREAIVFEFLPVKENSTPSQDRSEVETSVNDDDSLKTLREKALVSSSDTATATIKEKVITTYTRSIAIKKYARKRANGICEGCSNQAPFKTMNGQPYLEVHHLRRLSDGGPDHPEWVAALCPTCHMRCHHAKDGKEYNDTIIGKISEIER
;
A
#
# COMPACT_ATOMS: atom_id res chain seq x y z
N MET A 1 -2.68 6.58 -11.62
CA MET A 1 -2.40 7.66 -10.64
C MET A 1 -1.07 8.29 -10.97
N PHE A 2 0.07 7.61 -10.91
CA PHE A 2 1.36 8.08 -11.41
C PHE A 2 1.78 7.23 -12.60
N ASN A 3 2.45 7.83 -13.59
CA ASN A 3 2.96 7.11 -14.77
C ASN A 3 4.45 6.83 -14.59
N GLU A 4 4.88 5.58 -14.77
CA GLU A 4 6.30 5.20 -14.66
C GLU A 4 7.17 6.04 -15.61
N GLY A 5 8.28 6.54 -15.08
CA GLY A 5 9.20 7.40 -15.82
C GLY A 5 8.80 8.88 -15.87
N GLU A 6 7.59 9.26 -15.48
CA GLU A 6 7.15 10.64 -15.46
C GLU A 6 7.81 11.44 -14.33
N ILE A 7 8.16 12.70 -14.63
CA ILE A 7 8.84 13.60 -13.71
C ILE A 7 7.83 14.59 -13.13
N TYR A 8 7.80 14.67 -11.82
CA TYR A 8 6.92 15.53 -11.05
C TYR A 8 7.72 16.58 -10.27
N ARG A 9 7.16 17.75 -10.08
CA ARG A 9 7.67 18.69 -9.10
C ARG A 9 7.18 18.25 -7.71
N ARG A 10 8.10 17.91 -6.80
CA ARG A 10 7.74 17.36 -5.50
C ARG A 10 6.73 18.22 -4.72
N ARG A 11 6.86 19.55 -4.79
CA ARG A 11 5.91 20.49 -4.16
C ARG A 11 4.48 20.33 -4.70
N GLU A 12 4.30 20.05 -5.99
CA GLU A 12 2.98 19.85 -6.58
C GLU A 12 2.33 18.57 -6.09
N LEU A 13 3.10 17.49 -5.95
CA LEU A 13 2.61 16.25 -5.32
C LEU A 13 2.07 16.51 -3.90
N HIS A 14 2.79 17.29 -3.11
CA HIS A 14 2.32 17.62 -1.76
C HIS A 14 1.15 18.61 -1.72
N ASN A 15 1.02 19.50 -2.71
CA ASN A 15 -0.14 20.39 -2.83
C ASN A 15 -1.40 19.58 -3.17
N GLU A 16 -1.28 18.56 -4.01
CA GLU A 16 -2.40 17.72 -4.45
C GLU A 16 -2.77 16.66 -3.40
N TYR A 17 -1.77 15.93 -2.90
CA TYR A 17 -2.02 14.77 -2.04
C TYR A 17 -1.79 15.05 -0.55
N GLY A 18 -1.09 16.10 -0.19
CA GLY A 18 -0.67 16.38 1.19
C GLY A 18 0.55 15.57 1.61
N GLY A 19 0.64 15.32 2.92
CA GLY A 19 1.77 14.60 3.51
C GLY A 19 2.98 15.48 3.83
N GLN A 20 4.07 14.87 4.27
CA GLN A 20 5.28 15.55 4.70
C GLN A 20 6.10 16.04 3.51
N GLN A 21 6.32 17.37 3.43
CA GLN A 21 7.11 17.99 2.36
C GLN A 21 8.61 17.75 2.50
N GLN A 22 9.08 17.45 3.71
CA GLN A 22 10.49 17.18 4.03
C GLN A 22 10.68 15.71 4.39
N GLY A 23 11.91 15.23 4.26
CA GLY A 23 12.26 13.83 4.52
C GLY A 23 11.98 12.90 3.31
N GLY A 24 12.33 11.63 3.46
CA GLY A 24 12.22 10.60 2.43
C GLY A 24 10.87 9.87 2.42
N ILE A 25 10.07 9.98 3.50
CA ILE A 25 8.79 9.27 3.62
C ILE A 25 7.67 10.29 3.78
N SER A 26 6.64 10.20 2.96
CA SER A 26 5.46 11.04 3.04
C SER A 26 4.20 10.19 3.15
N THR A 27 3.37 10.49 4.14
CA THR A 27 2.16 9.72 4.48
C THR A 27 0.92 10.62 4.39
N PRO A 28 0.35 10.84 3.20
CA PRO A 28 -0.88 11.60 3.04
C PRO A 28 -2.00 11.06 3.94
N SER A 29 -2.67 11.95 4.69
CA SER A 29 -3.72 11.51 5.62
C SER A 29 -5.05 11.20 4.94
N LYS A 30 -5.29 11.84 3.77
CA LYS A 30 -6.55 11.71 3.01
C LYS A 30 -6.49 10.64 1.92
N PHE A 31 -5.34 10.03 1.71
CA PHE A 31 -5.13 9.07 0.61
C PHE A 31 -4.54 7.76 1.16
N PRO A 32 -4.94 6.61 0.61
CA PRO A 32 -4.50 5.31 1.09
C PRO A 32 -3.15 4.90 0.50
N PHE A 33 -2.16 5.81 0.51
CA PHE A 33 -0.82 5.50 0.03
C PHE A 33 0.29 6.23 0.81
N ILE A 34 1.50 5.80 0.56
CA ILE A 34 2.75 6.36 1.06
C ILE A 34 3.61 6.70 -0.15
N MET A 35 4.21 7.89 -0.17
CA MET A 35 5.22 8.27 -1.15
C MET A 35 6.60 8.15 -0.51
N ILE A 36 7.51 7.47 -1.18
CA ILE A 36 8.91 7.31 -0.77
C ILE A 36 9.78 8.02 -1.79
N PHE A 37 10.67 8.86 -1.29
CA PHE A 37 11.60 9.64 -2.09
C PHE A 37 13.03 9.21 -1.78
N THR A 38 13.75 8.73 -2.79
CA THR A 38 15.16 8.33 -2.69
C THR A 38 16.03 9.21 -3.59
N GLY A 39 17.34 9.25 -3.34
CA GLY A 39 18.32 9.99 -4.13
C GLY A 39 19.65 10.14 -3.41
N GLU A 40 20.64 10.71 -4.10
CA GLU A 40 22.03 10.78 -3.64
C GLU A 40 22.23 11.61 -2.34
N SER A 41 21.32 12.52 -2.01
CA SER A 41 21.40 13.35 -0.79
C SER A 41 21.35 12.55 0.52
N GLY A 42 20.97 11.26 0.47
CA GLY A 42 21.02 10.35 1.61
C GLY A 42 22.40 9.73 1.87
N SER A 43 23.30 9.76 0.90
CA SER A 43 24.62 9.12 1.00
C SER A 43 25.51 9.76 2.10
N GLU A 44 25.37 11.06 2.35
CA GLU A 44 26.06 11.79 3.43
C GLU A 44 25.68 11.26 4.83
N TYR A 45 24.52 10.61 4.96
CA TYR A 45 24.03 10.03 6.22
C TYR A 45 24.20 8.50 6.28
N GLY A 46 25.07 7.93 5.40
CA GLY A 46 25.31 6.48 5.33
C GLY A 46 24.15 5.69 4.73
N TYR A 47 23.19 6.35 4.08
CA TYR A 47 22.09 5.69 3.38
C TYR A 47 22.59 5.15 2.04
N LYS A 48 22.42 3.84 1.83
CA LYS A 48 22.72 3.18 0.56
C LYS A 48 21.42 2.57 0.03
N ASP A 49 20.53 3.47 -0.38
CA ASP A 49 19.31 3.06 -1.05
C ASP A 49 19.62 2.58 -2.47
N GLY A 50 18.88 1.62 -2.99
CA GLY A 50 19.05 1.19 -4.36
C GLY A 50 18.64 -0.24 -4.62
N TRP A 51 18.57 -0.55 -5.91
CA TRP A 51 18.28 -1.87 -6.41
C TRP A 51 19.42 -2.84 -6.13
N GLN A 52 19.06 -4.05 -5.67
CA GLN A 52 19.97 -5.15 -5.46
C GLN A 52 19.88 -6.13 -6.66
N ASP A 53 20.92 -6.97 -6.84
CA ASP A 53 20.99 -7.94 -7.93
C ASP A 53 19.80 -8.91 -7.98
N ASN A 54 19.14 -9.13 -6.85
CA ASN A 54 17.96 -9.98 -6.72
C ASN A 54 16.64 -9.26 -7.02
N GLY A 55 16.67 -8.01 -7.51
CA GLY A 55 15.50 -7.21 -7.84
C GLY A 55 14.77 -6.61 -6.64
N VAL A 56 15.34 -6.68 -5.44
CA VAL A 56 14.83 -6.01 -4.25
C VAL A 56 15.40 -4.60 -4.19
N PHE A 57 14.59 -3.61 -3.88
CA PHE A 57 15.04 -2.26 -3.59
C PHE A 57 15.25 -2.10 -2.08
N TYR A 58 16.46 -1.74 -1.66
CA TYR A 58 16.76 -1.39 -0.27
C TYR A 58 16.52 0.08 -0.05
N TYR A 59 15.76 0.39 1.01
CA TYR A 59 15.45 1.76 1.41
C TYR A 59 15.73 1.97 2.89
N THR A 60 16.56 2.94 3.22
CA THR A 60 16.89 3.27 4.60
C THR A 60 15.77 4.14 5.21
N GLY A 61 15.24 3.70 6.33
CA GLY A 61 14.18 4.38 7.06
C GLY A 61 14.57 5.77 7.56
N GLU A 62 13.58 6.51 8.08
CA GLU A 62 13.79 7.84 8.66
C GLU A 62 14.32 7.77 10.08
N GLY A 63 15.18 8.74 10.43
CA GLY A 63 15.80 8.93 11.73
C GLY A 63 17.18 9.55 11.54
N GLN A 64 17.49 10.64 12.21
CA GLN A 64 18.75 11.38 12.06
C GLN A 64 19.78 11.03 13.14
N GLU A 65 19.32 10.77 14.36
CA GLU A 65 20.18 10.50 15.52
C GLU A 65 19.78 9.20 16.21
N GLY A 66 20.76 8.45 16.67
CA GLY A 66 20.61 7.23 17.43
C GLY A 66 19.89 6.09 16.70
N PRO A 67 19.52 5.01 17.39
CA PRO A 67 18.85 3.87 16.80
C PRO A 67 17.48 4.23 16.19
N MET A 68 17.25 3.83 14.93
CA MET A 68 15.97 4.04 14.28
C MET A 68 14.86 3.21 14.95
N GLN A 69 13.68 3.79 15.02
CA GLN A 69 12.49 3.15 15.60
C GLN A 69 11.35 3.06 14.59
N PHE A 70 10.42 2.12 14.82
CA PHE A 70 9.18 2.00 14.05
C PHE A 70 8.14 3.00 14.54
N ILE A 71 8.41 4.29 14.27
CA ILE A 71 7.49 5.41 14.51
C ILE A 71 7.24 6.14 13.19
N ARG A 72 6.21 6.98 13.12
CA ARG A 72 5.88 7.83 11.95
C ARG A 72 5.96 7.07 10.62
N GLY A 73 6.82 7.52 9.68
CA GLY A 73 7.00 6.93 8.36
C GLY A 73 7.51 5.50 8.39
N ASN A 74 8.45 5.17 9.27
CA ASN A 74 8.95 3.80 9.43
C ASN A 74 7.84 2.83 9.85
N LYS A 75 6.95 3.26 10.76
CA LYS A 75 5.78 2.47 11.14
C LYS A 75 4.81 2.35 9.97
N ALA A 76 4.57 3.44 9.25
CA ALA A 76 3.66 3.43 8.12
C ALA A 76 4.10 2.47 7.02
N ILE A 77 5.40 2.40 6.71
CA ILE A 77 5.96 1.44 5.74
C ILE A 77 5.80 0.01 6.25
N ARG A 78 6.19 -0.28 7.48
CA ARG A 78 6.09 -1.62 8.05
C ARG A 78 4.66 -2.15 8.01
N ASP A 79 3.71 -1.31 8.41
CA ASP A 79 2.31 -1.70 8.59
C ASP A 79 1.44 -1.37 7.35
N HIS A 80 2.06 -1.08 6.18
CA HIS A 80 1.32 -0.56 5.01
C HIS A 80 0.29 -1.55 4.47
N ILE A 81 0.60 -2.84 4.46
CA ILE A 81 -0.32 -3.89 4.00
C ILE A 81 -1.54 -3.94 4.92
N GLU A 82 -1.30 -4.02 6.24
CA GLU A 82 -2.36 -4.07 7.26
C GLU A 82 -3.26 -2.84 7.21
N ASN A 83 -2.65 -1.67 6.97
CA ASN A 83 -3.39 -0.40 6.85
C ASN A 83 -3.97 -0.16 5.45
N GLY A 84 -3.84 -1.12 4.53
CA GLY A 84 -4.36 -1.01 3.18
C GLY A 84 -3.75 0.13 2.36
N LYS A 85 -2.50 0.49 2.62
CA LYS A 85 -1.79 1.58 1.93
C LYS A 85 -0.85 1.05 0.87
N ASP A 86 -0.90 1.63 -0.31
CA ASP A 86 0.07 1.40 -1.38
C ASP A 86 1.34 2.20 -1.13
N ILE A 87 2.48 1.76 -1.66
CA ILE A 87 3.74 2.51 -1.59
C ILE A 87 4.18 2.86 -3.01
N TYR A 88 4.43 4.15 -3.25
CA TYR A 88 4.92 4.69 -4.51
C TYR A 88 6.35 5.18 -4.35
N LEU A 89 7.27 4.65 -5.16
CA LEU A 89 8.70 4.95 -5.11
C LEU A 89 9.05 6.03 -6.14
N PHE A 90 9.66 7.11 -5.66
CA PHE A 90 10.16 8.22 -6.46
C PHE A 90 11.65 8.39 -6.24
N GLU A 91 12.36 8.79 -7.28
CA GLU A 91 13.78 9.12 -7.24
C GLU A 91 14.02 10.58 -7.63
N TYR A 92 14.88 11.28 -6.92
CA TYR A 92 15.29 12.62 -7.29
C TYR A 92 16.13 12.60 -8.57
N VAL A 93 15.66 13.27 -9.61
CA VAL A 93 16.41 13.48 -10.87
C VAL A 93 17.16 14.82 -10.87
N ARG A 94 16.68 15.77 -10.06
CA ARG A 94 17.31 17.06 -9.78
C ARG A 94 16.62 17.74 -8.61
N GLN A 95 17.19 18.85 -8.12
CA GLN A 95 16.59 19.60 -7.02
C GLN A 95 15.11 19.91 -7.27
N ALA A 96 14.23 19.58 -6.32
CA ALA A 96 12.77 19.76 -6.34
C ALA A 96 12.00 18.91 -7.35
N TYR A 97 12.65 18.07 -8.17
CA TYR A 97 11.99 17.22 -9.15
C TYR A 97 12.30 15.75 -8.89
N VAL A 98 11.25 14.94 -8.94
CA VAL A 98 11.30 13.50 -8.68
C VAL A 98 10.67 12.75 -9.85
N GLN A 99 11.26 11.63 -10.22
CA GLN A 99 10.70 10.72 -11.19
C GLN A 99 9.97 9.60 -10.45
N TYR A 100 8.76 9.28 -10.88
CA TYR A 100 8.08 8.10 -10.38
C TYR A 100 8.72 6.85 -11.00
N LEU A 101 9.24 5.97 -10.15
CA LEU A 101 9.85 4.75 -10.60
C LEU A 101 8.82 3.63 -10.76
N THR A 102 8.15 3.26 -9.68
CA THR A 102 7.16 2.18 -9.69
C THR A 102 6.41 2.10 -8.35
N GLN A 103 5.34 1.34 -8.33
CA GLN A 103 4.70 0.91 -7.08
C GLN A 103 5.50 -0.24 -6.47
N VAL A 104 5.66 -0.24 -5.15
CA VAL A 104 6.42 -1.26 -4.43
C VAL A 104 5.63 -1.82 -3.25
N VAL A 105 6.00 -3.01 -2.81
CA VAL A 105 5.51 -3.64 -1.59
C VAL A 105 6.68 -3.88 -0.64
N CYS A 106 6.50 -3.57 0.64
CA CYS A 106 7.49 -3.90 1.67
C CYS A 106 7.39 -5.39 2.02
N ILE A 107 8.43 -6.15 1.68
CA ILE A 107 8.51 -7.60 1.93
C ILE A 107 9.20 -7.92 3.26
N GLY A 108 9.81 -6.92 3.90
CA GLY A 108 10.53 -7.10 5.15
C GLY A 108 11.46 -5.93 5.44
N TYR A 109 12.28 -6.13 6.44
CA TYR A 109 13.34 -5.20 6.80
C TYR A 109 14.46 -5.94 7.52
N HIS A 110 15.64 -5.35 7.49
CA HIS A 110 16.77 -5.76 8.35
C HIS A 110 17.38 -4.54 9.05
N LYS A 111 18.16 -4.79 10.07
CA LYS A 111 18.91 -3.76 10.75
C LYS A 111 20.36 -3.75 10.24
N ARG A 112 20.88 -2.55 10.04
CA ARG A 112 22.28 -2.32 9.64
C ARG A 112 22.94 -1.32 10.57
N THR A 113 24.13 -1.65 11.03
CA THR A 113 24.96 -0.71 11.80
C THR A 113 25.59 0.30 10.84
N THR A 114 25.37 1.59 11.07
CA THR A 114 25.92 2.69 10.27
C THR A 114 26.13 3.92 11.16
N HIS A 115 26.76 4.97 10.63
CA HIS A 115 26.86 6.23 11.34
C HIS A 115 25.56 7.02 11.22
N ASP A 116 25.23 7.78 12.25
CA ASP A 116 24.20 8.82 12.19
C ASP A 116 24.80 10.15 11.70
N HIS A 117 24.01 11.23 11.64
CA HIS A 117 24.47 12.52 11.15
C HIS A 117 25.52 13.18 12.10
N THR A 118 25.64 12.72 13.35
CA THR A 118 26.67 13.16 14.30
C THR A 118 27.96 12.36 14.18
N GLY A 119 27.99 11.31 13.34
CA GLY A 119 29.09 10.37 13.22
C GLY A 119 29.07 9.24 14.24
N SER A 120 28.04 9.17 15.09
CA SER A 120 27.87 8.10 16.09
C SER A 120 27.34 6.84 15.46
N MET A 121 27.83 5.67 15.93
CA MET A 121 27.31 4.37 15.44
C MET A 121 25.88 4.14 15.90
N ARG A 122 25.01 3.71 14.98
CA ARG A 122 23.61 3.40 15.26
C ARG A 122 23.11 2.17 14.52
N GLU A 123 21.97 1.62 14.95
CA GLU A 123 21.18 0.68 14.17
C GLU A 123 20.19 1.44 13.26
N ALA A 124 20.36 1.31 11.95
CA ALA A 124 19.42 1.79 10.95
C ALA A 124 18.48 0.68 10.52
N ILE A 125 17.23 1.03 10.25
CA ILE A 125 16.22 0.15 9.63
C ILE A 125 16.38 0.26 8.12
N VAL A 126 16.56 -0.87 7.43
CA VAL A 126 16.60 -0.94 5.97
C VAL A 126 15.40 -1.76 5.53
N PHE A 127 14.46 -1.12 4.88
CA PHE A 127 13.28 -1.78 4.29
C PHE A 127 13.65 -2.45 2.98
N GLU A 128 13.00 -3.57 2.71
CA GLU A 128 13.17 -4.38 1.51
C GLU A 128 11.89 -4.28 0.68
N PHE A 129 11.99 -3.69 -0.52
CA PHE A 129 10.86 -3.49 -1.41
C PHE A 129 10.96 -4.34 -2.66
N LEU A 130 9.82 -4.86 -3.09
CA LEU A 130 9.67 -5.46 -4.42
C LEU A 130 8.76 -4.60 -5.28
N PRO A 131 9.10 -4.41 -6.58
CA PRO A 131 8.20 -3.75 -7.51
C PRO A 131 6.93 -4.57 -7.71
N VAL A 132 5.80 -3.87 -7.72
CA VAL A 132 4.50 -4.43 -8.11
C VAL A 132 4.39 -4.25 -9.62
N LYS A 133 4.73 -5.28 -10.38
CA LYS A 133 4.62 -5.22 -11.85
C LYS A 133 3.14 -5.28 -12.26
N GLU A 134 2.63 -4.18 -12.81
CA GLU A 134 1.47 -4.22 -13.68
C GLU A 134 1.96 -4.73 -15.05
N ASN A 135 1.56 -5.96 -15.42
CA ASN A 135 1.74 -6.55 -16.76
C ASN A 135 3.14 -6.47 -17.38
N SER A 136 4.01 -7.40 -17.07
CA SER A 136 5.05 -7.82 -18.01
C SER A 136 4.62 -9.10 -18.72
N THR A 137 4.59 -9.03 -20.07
CA THR A 137 4.44 -10.18 -21.00
C THR A 137 5.28 -11.36 -20.52
N PRO A 138 4.76 -12.60 -20.49
CA PRO A 138 5.51 -13.72 -19.97
C PRO A 138 6.68 -14.05 -20.87
N SER A 139 7.90 -13.94 -20.37
CA SER A 139 9.01 -14.70 -20.92
C SER A 139 8.81 -16.16 -20.50
N GLN A 140 8.74 -17.03 -21.52
CA GLN A 140 8.59 -18.47 -21.39
C GLN A 140 9.67 -19.05 -20.46
N ASP A 141 9.28 -19.50 -19.30
CA ASP A 141 9.61 -20.77 -18.64
C ASP A 141 9.39 -20.66 -17.11
N ARG A 142 8.27 -21.18 -16.68
CA ARG A 142 7.97 -21.83 -15.40
C ARG A 142 6.47 -21.73 -15.11
N SER A 143 5.89 -22.84 -14.70
CA SER A 143 4.51 -22.98 -14.22
C SER A 143 4.26 -22.05 -13.00
N GLU A 144 4.06 -20.75 -13.26
CA GLU A 144 3.64 -19.78 -12.25
C GLU A 144 2.13 -19.63 -12.35
N VAL A 145 1.46 -19.93 -11.25
CA VAL A 145 0.06 -19.58 -11.04
C VAL A 145 -0.07 -18.07 -11.30
N GLU A 146 -0.78 -17.70 -12.37
CA GLU A 146 -1.07 -16.31 -12.72
C GLU A 146 -1.82 -15.63 -11.58
N THR A 147 -1.12 -14.87 -10.77
CA THR A 147 -1.69 -14.06 -9.68
C THR A 147 -1.81 -12.57 -10.04
N SER A 148 -1.74 -12.22 -11.32
CA SER A 148 -1.97 -10.84 -11.76
C SER A 148 -3.44 -10.46 -11.64
N VAL A 149 -3.72 -9.30 -11.01
CA VAL A 149 -5.06 -8.74 -10.86
C VAL A 149 -5.23 -7.63 -11.88
N ASN A 150 -6.01 -7.88 -12.94
CA ASN A 150 -6.24 -6.93 -14.02
C ASN A 150 -7.51 -6.08 -13.77
N ASP A 151 -7.56 -4.88 -14.37
CA ASP A 151 -8.73 -4.01 -14.24
C ASP A 151 -9.95 -4.57 -14.97
N ASP A 152 -9.73 -5.40 -15.99
CA ASP A 152 -10.78 -6.06 -16.77
C ASP A 152 -11.29 -7.36 -16.15
N ASP A 153 -10.69 -7.85 -15.06
CA ASP A 153 -11.11 -9.09 -14.40
C ASP A 153 -12.62 -9.05 -14.06
N SER A 154 -13.32 -10.14 -14.31
CA SER A 154 -14.72 -10.27 -13.93
C SER A 154 -14.88 -10.26 -12.40
N LEU A 155 -16.08 -9.95 -11.90
CA LEU A 155 -16.35 -9.99 -10.45
C LEU A 155 -16.08 -11.39 -9.88
N LYS A 156 -16.43 -12.44 -10.61
CA LYS A 156 -16.15 -13.83 -10.23
C LYS A 156 -14.65 -14.10 -10.13
N THR A 157 -13.88 -13.71 -11.15
CA THR A 157 -12.42 -13.88 -11.18
C THR A 157 -11.75 -13.13 -10.03
N LEU A 158 -12.17 -11.89 -9.75
CA LEU A 158 -11.66 -11.10 -8.62
C LEU A 158 -11.99 -11.77 -7.28
N ARG A 159 -13.20 -12.34 -7.13
CA ARG A 159 -13.60 -13.07 -5.93
C ARG A 159 -12.76 -14.32 -5.73
N GLU A 160 -12.53 -15.09 -6.79
CA GLU A 160 -11.67 -16.28 -6.75
C GLU A 160 -10.24 -15.91 -6.34
N LYS A 161 -9.64 -14.89 -6.96
CA LYS A 161 -8.30 -14.37 -6.58
C LYS A 161 -8.25 -13.87 -5.14
N ALA A 162 -9.32 -13.24 -4.66
CA ALA A 162 -9.43 -12.76 -3.28
C ALA A 162 -9.56 -13.90 -2.25
N LEU A 163 -10.13 -15.03 -2.66
CA LEU A 163 -10.33 -16.21 -1.83
C LEU A 163 -9.16 -17.20 -1.87
N VAL A 164 -8.21 -17.03 -2.78
CA VAL A 164 -6.99 -17.86 -2.79
C VAL A 164 -6.32 -17.70 -1.43
N SER A 165 -6.62 -18.65 -0.55
CA SER A 165 -5.89 -18.81 0.71
C SER A 165 -4.43 -18.99 0.35
N SER A 166 -3.53 -18.33 1.07
CA SER A 166 -2.16 -18.79 1.12
C SER A 166 -2.24 -20.26 1.54
N SER A 167 -2.15 -21.18 0.57
CA SER A 167 -1.87 -22.56 0.90
C SER A 167 -0.60 -22.48 1.74
N ASP A 168 -0.71 -22.86 3.02
CA ASP A 168 0.41 -23.03 3.92
C ASP A 168 1.27 -24.18 3.37
N THR A 169 1.96 -23.92 2.28
CA THR A 169 3.08 -24.73 1.91
C THR A 169 4.17 -24.39 2.91
N ALA A 170 4.44 -25.32 3.81
CA ALA A 170 5.44 -25.21 4.88
C ALA A 170 6.84 -24.81 4.34
N THR A 171 7.02 -24.75 3.02
CA THR A 171 8.23 -24.45 2.28
C THR A 171 8.25 -23.06 1.62
N ALA A 172 7.15 -22.29 1.64
CA ALA A 172 7.12 -20.96 1.03
C ALA A 172 8.04 -19.99 1.78
N THR A 173 8.89 -19.28 1.05
CA THR A 173 9.75 -18.25 1.62
C THR A 173 8.92 -17.07 2.16
N ILE A 174 9.48 -16.29 3.10
CA ILE A 174 8.82 -15.07 3.60
C ILE A 174 8.43 -14.14 2.45
N LYS A 175 9.30 -14.01 1.44
CA LYS A 175 9.07 -13.23 0.22
C LYS A 175 7.81 -13.69 -0.53
N GLU A 176 7.66 -14.99 -0.77
CA GLU A 176 6.48 -15.55 -1.45
C GLU A 176 5.21 -15.33 -0.65
N LYS A 177 5.26 -15.51 0.67
CA LYS A 177 4.12 -15.24 1.57
C LYS A 177 3.67 -13.77 1.50
N VAL A 178 4.61 -12.82 1.50
CA VAL A 178 4.30 -11.39 1.44
C VAL A 178 3.71 -11.01 0.08
N ILE A 179 4.28 -11.51 -1.03
CA ILE A 179 3.75 -11.27 -2.37
C ILE A 179 2.32 -11.82 -2.48
N THR A 180 2.08 -13.03 -2.03
CA THR A 180 0.74 -13.64 -2.04
C THR A 180 -0.25 -12.83 -1.21
N THR A 181 0.14 -12.39 -0.02
CA THR A 181 -0.70 -11.55 0.84
C THR A 181 -1.02 -10.21 0.17
N TYR A 182 -0.03 -9.58 -0.45
CA TYR A 182 -0.22 -8.32 -1.16
C TYR A 182 -1.13 -8.44 -2.38
N THR A 183 -0.90 -9.46 -3.22
CA THR A 183 -1.75 -9.75 -4.39
C THR A 183 -3.20 -10.01 -3.98
N ARG A 184 -3.40 -10.77 -2.90
CA ARG A 184 -4.73 -10.99 -2.33
C ARG A 184 -5.37 -9.69 -1.86
N SER A 185 -4.64 -8.83 -1.17
CA SER A 185 -5.15 -7.53 -0.72
C SER A 185 -5.57 -6.62 -1.88
N ILE A 186 -4.84 -6.62 -3.00
CA ILE A 186 -5.24 -5.91 -4.22
C ILE A 186 -6.53 -6.52 -4.80
N ALA A 187 -6.61 -7.84 -4.90
CA ALA A 187 -7.79 -8.53 -5.42
C ALA A 187 -9.03 -8.21 -4.59
N ILE A 188 -8.92 -8.23 -3.26
CA ILE A 188 -10.00 -7.89 -2.33
C ILE A 188 -10.45 -6.43 -2.51
N LYS A 189 -9.52 -5.48 -2.62
CA LYS A 189 -9.86 -4.07 -2.85
C LYS A 189 -10.58 -3.86 -4.18
N LYS A 190 -10.09 -4.45 -5.27
CA LYS A 190 -10.72 -4.39 -6.59
C LYS A 190 -12.09 -5.06 -6.58
N TYR A 191 -12.19 -6.23 -5.94
CA TYR A 191 -13.46 -6.94 -5.77
C TYR A 191 -14.50 -6.09 -5.05
N ALA A 192 -14.17 -5.54 -3.87
CA ALA A 192 -15.10 -4.72 -3.09
C ALA A 192 -15.61 -3.50 -3.90
N ARG A 193 -14.74 -2.78 -4.59
CA ARG A 193 -15.14 -1.65 -5.44
C ARG A 193 -16.02 -2.08 -6.62
N LYS A 194 -15.70 -3.20 -7.25
CA LYS A 194 -16.49 -3.72 -8.37
C LYS A 194 -17.84 -4.26 -7.91
N ARG A 195 -17.92 -4.93 -6.75
CA ARG A 195 -19.14 -5.36 -6.09
C ARG A 195 -20.06 -4.17 -5.78
N ALA A 196 -19.51 -3.13 -5.22
CA ALA A 196 -20.21 -1.89 -4.89
C ALA A 196 -20.76 -1.14 -6.11
N ASN A 197 -20.17 -1.34 -7.29
CA ASN A 197 -20.60 -0.75 -8.56
C ASN A 197 -20.90 0.77 -8.47
N GLY A 198 -20.05 1.51 -7.78
CA GLY A 198 -20.19 2.96 -7.60
C GLY A 198 -21.19 3.39 -6.53
N ILE A 199 -21.79 2.46 -5.79
CA ILE A 199 -22.73 2.73 -4.71
C ILE A 199 -22.05 2.42 -3.37
N CYS A 200 -22.09 3.39 -2.43
CA CYS A 200 -21.54 3.20 -1.10
C CYS A 200 -22.30 2.09 -0.35
N GLU A 201 -21.61 1.04 0.06
CA GLU A 201 -22.21 -0.10 0.77
C GLU A 201 -22.65 0.25 2.21
N GLY A 202 -22.21 1.39 2.75
CA GLY A 202 -22.68 1.92 4.03
C GLY A 202 -24.03 2.63 3.94
N CYS A 203 -24.12 3.72 3.17
CA CYS A 203 -25.30 4.57 3.08
C CYS A 203 -26.17 4.33 1.85
N SER A 204 -25.76 3.45 0.93
CA SER A 204 -26.47 3.13 -0.33
C SER A 204 -26.62 4.31 -1.31
N ASN A 205 -25.87 5.40 -1.10
CA ASN A 205 -25.81 6.53 -2.02
C ASN A 205 -24.73 6.30 -3.08
N GLN A 206 -24.83 6.97 -4.22
CA GLN A 206 -23.78 6.99 -5.23
C GLN A 206 -22.48 7.57 -4.66
N ALA A 207 -21.36 7.14 -5.21
CA ALA A 207 -20.05 7.72 -4.90
C ALA A 207 -20.10 9.24 -5.10
N PRO A 208 -19.51 10.04 -4.18
CA PRO A 208 -19.68 11.50 -4.16
C PRO A 208 -19.06 12.19 -5.37
N PHE A 209 -18.08 11.56 -6.02
CA PHE A 209 -17.42 12.06 -7.24
C PHE A 209 -16.74 10.91 -7.98
N LYS A 210 -16.26 11.22 -9.19
CA LYS A 210 -15.43 10.32 -9.98
C LYS A 210 -13.97 10.74 -9.89
N THR A 211 -13.07 9.75 -9.90
CA THR A 211 -11.62 9.97 -10.01
C THR A 211 -11.27 10.59 -11.37
N MET A 212 -10.03 11.05 -11.53
CA MET A 212 -9.53 11.57 -12.81
C MET A 212 -9.68 10.54 -13.95
N ASN A 213 -9.62 9.24 -13.63
CA ASN A 213 -9.83 8.14 -14.60
C ASN A 213 -11.32 7.80 -14.81
N GLY A 214 -12.25 8.64 -14.34
CA GLY A 214 -13.69 8.46 -14.52
C GLY A 214 -14.35 7.41 -13.63
N GLN A 215 -13.61 6.74 -12.74
CA GLN A 215 -14.12 5.72 -11.84
C GLN A 215 -14.81 6.34 -10.62
N PRO A 216 -15.92 5.76 -10.12
CA PRO A 216 -16.55 6.19 -8.88
C PRO A 216 -15.57 6.10 -7.71
N TYR A 217 -15.45 7.17 -6.90
CA TYR A 217 -14.55 7.17 -5.75
C TYR A 217 -15.19 6.54 -4.53
N LEU A 218 -14.71 5.35 -4.18
CA LEU A 218 -15.05 4.65 -2.95
C LEU A 218 -13.75 4.13 -2.28
N GLU A 219 -13.71 4.23 -0.96
CA GLU A 219 -12.62 3.75 -0.12
C GLU A 219 -12.93 2.36 0.42
N VAL A 220 -11.97 1.44 0.38
CA VAL A 220 -12.17 0.11 0.94
C VAL A 220 -11.86 0.13 2.42
N HIS A 221 -12.84 -0.24 3.22
CA HIS A 221 -12.80 -0.30 4.67
C HIS A 221 -12.79 -1.76 5.14
N HIS A 222 -11.84 -2.12 6.02
CA HIS A 222 -11.82 -3.41 6.68
C HIS A 222 -12.76 -3.36 7.89
N LEU A 223 -13.84 -4.13 7.84
CA LEU A 223 -14.88 -4.23 8.87
C LEU A 223 -14.37 -4.85 10.17
N ARG A 224 -13.32 -5.67 10.07
CA ARG A 224 -12.49 -6.11 11.18
C ARG A 224 -11.05 -5.70 10.90
N ARG A 225 -10.43 -5.02 11.84
CA ARG A 225 -9.07 -4.51 11.65
C ARG A 225 -8.10 -5.67 11.47
N LEU A 226 -7.28 -5.62 10.43
CA LEU A 226 -6.21 -6.58 10.18
C LEU A 226 -5.21 -6.63 11.35
N SER A 227 -4.93 -5.45 11.97
CA SER A 227 -4.07 -5.33 13.16
C SER A 227 -4.58 -6.11 14.37
N ASP A 228 -5.90 -6.37 14.44
CA ASP A 228 -6.55 -7.09 15.51
C ASP A 228 -6.79 -8.57 15.13
N GLY A 229 -6.08 -9.07 14.08
CA GLY A 229 -6.22 -10.43 13.57
C GLY A 229 -7.46 -10.66 12.71
N GLY A 230 -8.08 -9.60 12.22
CA GLY A 230 -9.20 -9.69 11.29
C GLY A 230 -8.78 -10.31 9.97
N PRO A 231 -9.65 -11.12 9.32
CA PRO A 231 -9.32 -11.75 8.06
C PRO A 231 -9.34 -10.75 6.91
N ASP A 232 -8.35 -10.84 6.03
CA ASP A 232 -8.36 -10.18 4.73
C ASP A 232 -9.19 -11.04 3.76
N HIS A 233 -10.52 -10.80 3.73
CA HIS A 233 -11.50 -11.64 3.03
C HIS A 233 -12.66 -10.78 2.50
N PRO A 234 -13.27 -11.12 1.35
CA PRO A 234 -14.40 -10.38 0.77
C PRO A 234 -15.55 -10.06 1.73
N GLU A 235 -15.87 -10.95 2.64
CA GLU A 235 -16.93 -10.75 3.66
C GLU A 235 -16.58 -9.70 4.71
N TRP A 236 -15.31 -9.33 4.83
CA TRP A 236 -14.83 -8.41 5.87
C TRP A 236 -14.33 -7.08 5.33
N VAL A 237 -14.70 -6.75 4.10
CA VAL A 237 -14.40 -5.46 3.47
C VAL A 237 -15.64 -4.83 2.86
N ALA A 238 -15.72 -3.51 2.92
CA ALA A 238 -16.79 -2.73 2.31
C ALA A 238 -16.22 -1.54 1.53
N ALA A 239 -16.82 -1.23 0.37
CA ALA A 239 -16.49 -0.04 -0.39
C ALA A 239 -17.40 1.12 0.05
N LEU A 240 -16.83 2.10 0.74
CA LEU A 240 -17.55 3.19 1.39
C LEU A 240 -17.22 4.54 0.77
N CYS A 241 -18.17 5.48 0.78
CA CYS A 241 -17.85 6.87 0.53
C CYS A 241 -16.99 7.43 1.70
N PRO A 242 -16.21 8.52 1.48
CA PRO A 242 -15.34 9.08 2.52
C PRO A 242 -16.07 9.40 3.83
N THR A 243 -17.31 9.89 3.75
CA THR A 243 -18.11 10.21 4.93
C THR A 243 -18.44 8.96 5.76
N CYS A 244 -18.87 7.88 5.12
CA CYS A 244 -19.17 6.61 5.81
C CYS A 244 -17.90 5.97 6.37
N HIS A 245 -16.79 6.03 5.63
CA HIS A 245 -15.50 5.53 6.08
C HIS A 245 -15.01 6.28 7.32
N MET A 246 -15.04 7.61 7.29
CA MET A 246 -14.69 8.42 8.47
C MET A 246 -15.65 8.22 9.65
N ARG A 247 -16.94 7.97 9.40
CA ARG A 247 -17.92 7.66 10.46
C ARG A 247 -17.52 6.37 11.20
N CYS A 248 -17.14 5.32 10.50
CA CYS A 248 -16.67 4.08 11.13
C CYS A 248 -15.47 4.30 12.07
N HIS A 249 -14.58 5.25 11.73
CA HIS A 249 -13.34 5.47 12.49
C HIS A 249 -13.46 6.50 13.62
N HIS A 250 -14.32 7.52 13.47
CA HIS A 250 -14.27 8.72 14.31
C HIS A 250 -15.60 9.10 14.94
N ALA A 251 -16.74 8.57 14.49
CA ALA A 251 -18.03 8.93 15.06
C ALA A 251 -18.29 8.21 16.39
N LYS A 252 -19.11 8.83 17.24
CA LYS A 252 -19.55 8.25 18.53
C LYS A 252 -20.24 6.89 18.33
N ASP A 253 -21.00 6.76 17.25
CA ASP A 253 -21.73 5.55 16.85
C ASP A 253 -20.95 4.69 15.83
N GLY A 254 -19.66 4.96 15.64
CA GLY A 254 -18.86 4.33 14.60
C GLY A 254 -18.85 2.80 14.68
N LYS A 255 -18.81 2.25 15.89
CA LYS A 255 -18.86 0.80 16.11
C LYS A 255 -20.20 0.20 15.68
N GLU A 256 -21.32 0.78 16.14
CA GLU A 256 -22.68 0.31 15.79
C GLU A 256 -22.92 0.44 14.28
N TYR A 257 -22.43 1.52 13.69
CA TYR A 257 -22.50 1.71 12.24
C TYR A 257 -21.70 0.68 11.48
N ASN A 258 -20.49 0.34 11.93
CA ASN A 258 -19.67 -0.71 11.35
C ASN A 258 -20.35 -2.09 11.45
N ASP A 259 -20.98 -2.40 12.61
CA ASP A 259 -21.71 -3.66 12.79
C ASP A 259 -22.92 -3.76 11.84
N THR A 260 -23.59 -2.64 11.55
CA THR A 260 -24.66 -2.56 10.54
C THR A 260 -24.12 -2.90 9.14
N ILE A 261 -22.93 -2.39 8.79
CA ILE A 261 -22.29 -2.70 7.49
C ILE A 261 -21.89 -4.18 7.41
N ILE A 262 -21.37 -4.76 8.49
CA ILE A 262 -21.07 -6.21 8.56
C ILE A 262 -22.30 -7.03 8.19
N GLY A 263 -23.47 -6.71 8.75
CA GLY A 263 -24.73 -7.38 8.43
C GLY A 263 -25.04 -7.33 6.93
N LYS A 264 -24.98 -6.13 6.32
CA LYS A 264 -25.24 -5.94 4.89
C LYS A 264 -24.26 -6.74 3.99
N ILE A 265 -22.96 -6.69 4.30
CA ILE A 265 -21.96 -7.41 3.51
C ILE A 265 -22.14 -8.91 3.63
N SER A 266 -22.42 -9.41 4.83
CA SER A 266 -22.70 -10.83 5.05
C SER A 266 -23.90 -11.34 4.26
N GLU A 267 -24.93 -10.50 4.02
CA GLU A 267 -26.06 -10.85 3.17
C GLU A 267 -25.68 -10.89 1.68
N ILE A 268 -24.80 -10.00 1.22
CA ILE A 268 -24.35 -9.93 -0.18
C ILE A 268 -23.41 -11.11 -0.52
N GLU A 269 -22.61 -11.56 0.42
CA GLU A 269 -21.60 -12.59 0.19
C GLU A 269 -22.09 -14.03 0.41
N ARG A 270 -23.32 -14.21 0.90
CA ARG A 270 -23.99 -15.52 0.97
C ARG A 270 -24.38 -16.04 -0.41
#